data_e417f78af32f2e12df8d8cb6c0fa9613
#
_entry.id   e417f78af32f2e12df8d8cb6c0fa9613
#
_cell.length_a   1.000
_cell.length_b   1.000
_cell.length_c   1.000
_cell.angle_alpha   90.00
_cell.angle_beta   90.00
_cell.angle_gamma   90.00
#
_symmetry.space_group_name_H-M   'P 1'
#
loop_
_entity.id
_entity.type
_entity.pdbx_description
1 polymer ?
#
loop_
_entity_poly.entity_id
_entity_poly.type
_entity_poly.pdbx_seq_one_letter_code
_entity_poly.pdbx_strand_id
1 'polypeptide(L)'
;METMKDIKARFASAKEGEYNALFRHYENDERSGVQKLIQQYHKKLQALEDERVRTESMKKYEHEYEHLGYLCGIDEVGRGPLAGPVVACAVILPKDCDILWLNDSKKLTAKKREELYDVILERAVSVGIGMASPERIDEINILQATYEAMRQAVSRLSVQPQLLLNDAVTIPEIQLPQVPIIKGDAKSVSIAAASIVAKVTRDRMMEEYDKVLPEYGFASNKGYGSAAHIEALKKYGPSPIHRKTFITHFV
;
A
#
# COMPACT_ATOMS: atom_id res chain seq x y z
N MET A 1 -11.61 6.81 45.49
CA MET A 1 -10.39 6.88 44.65
C MET A 1 -10.71 6.13 43.34
N GLU A 2 -10.47 6.73 42.21
CA GLU A 2 -10.74 6.12 40.90
C GLU A 2 -9.87 4.87 40.68
N THR A 3 -10.45 3.81 40.11
CA THR A 3 -9.71 2.55 39.91
C THR A 3 -8.81 2.63 38.68
N MET A 4 -7.76 1.79 38.62
CA MET A 4 -6.93 1.68 37.41
C MET A 4 -7.72 1.30 36.16
N LYS A 5 -8.82 0.54 36.31
CA LYS A 5 -9.71 0.17 35.22
C LYS A 5 -10.40 1.41 34.63
N ASP A 6 -10.91 2.27 35.50
CA ASP A 6 -11.63 3.50 35.10
C ASP A 6 -10.67 4.49 34.42
N ILE A 7 -9.46 4.67 34.98
CA ILE A 7 -8.44 5.53 34.40
C ILE A 7 -8.03 5.03 33.00
N LYS A 8 -7.78 3.74 32.83
CA LYS A 8 -7.49 3.13 31.52
C LYS A 8 -8.63 3.35 30.54
N ALA A 9 -9.88 3.20 30.95
CA ALA A 9 -11.05 3.43 30.12
C ALA A 9 -11.13 4.90 29.67
N ARG A 10 -10.87 5.87 30.55
CA ARG A 10 -10.81 7.31 30.20
C ARG A 10 -9.75 7.59 29.15
N PHE A 11 -8.53 7.11 29.36
CA PHE A 11 -7.47 7.29 28.36
C PHE A 11 -7.81 6.61 27.03
N ALA A 12 -8.46 5.45 27.06
CA ALA A 12 -8.82 4.72 25.83
C ALA A 12 -9.94 5.40 25.03
N SER A 13 -10.90 6.05 25.72
CA SER A 13 -12.02 6.75 25.09
C SER A 13 -11.73 8.21 24.72
N ALA A 14 -10.64 8.80 25.28
CA ALA A 14 -10.29 10.18 25.04
C ALA A 14 -9.84 10.43 23.59
N LYS A 15 -10.26 11.57 23.05
CA LYS A 15 -9.74 12.09 21.78
C LYS A 15 -8.36 12.72 21.99
N GLU A 16 -7.60 12.85 20.91
CA GLU A 16 -6.23 13.36 20.95
C GLU A 16 -6.09 14.69 21.72
N GLY A 17 -6.95 15.68 21.44
CA GLY A 17 -6.92 16.98 22.12
C GLY A 17 -7.23 16.93 23.63
N GLU A 18 -7.77 15.82 24.13
CA GLU A 18 -8.15 15.65 25.54
C GLU A 18 -7.00 15.07 26.39
N TYR A 19 -5.97 14.48 25.76
CA TYR A 19 -4.87 13.85 26.50
C TYR A 19 -4.12 14.82 27.41
N ASN A 20 -3.88 16.06 27.00
CA ASN A 20 -3.19 17.06 27.83
C ASN A 20 -3.97 17.40 29.11
N ALA A 21 -5.30 17.37 29.07
CA ALA A 21 -6.13 17.57 30.26
C ALA A 21 -6.05 16.34 31.18
N LEU A 22 -6.05 15.13 30.62
CA LEU A 22 -5.88 13.90 31.40
C LEU A 22 -4.49 13.81 32.03
N PHE A 23 -3.43 14.19 31.33
CA PHE A 23 -2.09 14.21 31.90
C PHE A 23 -2.03 15.14 33.11
N ARG A 24 -2.54 16.38 33.00
CA ARG A 24 -2.59 17.33 34.13
C ARG A 24 -3.45 16.82 35.29
N HIS A 25 -4.58 16.12 34.98
CA HIS A 25 -5.45 15.59 36.02
C HIS A 25 -4.77 14.50 36.86
N TYR A 26 -3.91 13.69 36.26
CA TYR A 26 -3.23 12.55 36.88
C TYR A 26 -1.74 12.79 37.17
N GLU A 27 -1.19 14.00 36.96
CA GLU A 27 0.25 14.30 37.14
C GLU A 27 0.78 13.98 38.54
N ASN A 28 -0.06 14.22 39.58
CA ASN A 28 0.27 13.98 40.95
C ASN A 28 -0.17 12.61 41.49
N ASP A 29 -0.62 11.72 40.63
CA ASP A 29 -0.97 10.35 41.02
C ASP A 29 0.29 9.48 41.09
N GLU A 30 0.73 9.18 42.33
CA GLU A 30 1.97 8.42 42.59
C GLU A 30 1.89 6.93 42.24
N ARG A 31 0.72 6.41 41.88
CA ARG A 31 0.57 5.00 41.50
C ARG A 31 1.39 4.66 40.27
N SER A 32 2.31 3.73 40.38
CA SER A 32 3.22 3.33 39.30
C SER A 32 2.48 2.92 38.01
N GLY A 33 1.29 2.33 38.15
CA GLY A 33 0.43 1.98 37.02
C GLY A 33 -0.11 3.18 36.26
N VAL A 34 -0.45 4.27 36.98
CA VAL A 34 -0.93 5.53 36.37
C VAL A 34 0.22 6.22 35.65
N GLN A 35 1.38 6.31 36.29
CA GLN A 35 2.57 6.93 35.69
C GLN A 35 3.02 6.20 34.42
N LYS A 36 2.99 4.86 34.41
CA LYS A 36 3.25 4.05 33.19
C LYS A 36 2.23 4.32 32.09
N LEU A 37 0.96 4.46 32.44
CA LEU A 37 -0.11 4.77 31.47
C LEU A 37 0.11 6.15 30.84
N ILE A 38 0.41 7.16 31.63
CA ILE A 38 0.74 8.52 31.15
C ILE A 38 1.91 8.47 30.18
N GLN A 39 3.02 7.80 30.56
CA GLN A 39 4.18 7.65 29.69
C GLN A 39 3.85 6.93 28.38
N GLN A 40 3.00 5.90 28.42
CA GLN A 40 2.55 5.18 27.21
C GLN A 40 1.79 6.12 26.26
N TYR A 41 0.88 6.96 26.79
CA TYR A 41 0.11 7.88 25.96
C TYR A 41 0.94 9.09 25.49
N HIS A 42 1.92 9.56 26.24
CA HIS A 42 2.90 10.54 25.76
C HIS A 42 3.68 9.99 24.56
N LYS A 43 4.18 8.74 24.65
CA LYS A 43 4.87 8.08 23.52
C LYS A 43 3.95 7.94 22.31
N LYS A 44 2.66 7.60 22.53
CA LYS A 44 1.67 7.49 21.45
C LYS A 44 1.45 8.84 20.75
N LEU A 45 1.33 9.93 21.49
CA LEU A 45 1.18 11.26 20.91
C LEU A 45 2.43 11.71 20.16
N GLN A 46 3.62 11.46 20.71
CA GLN A 46 4.86 11.79 20.03
C GLN A 46 4.99 11.01 18.72
N ALA A 47 4.71 9.70 18.74
CA ALA A 47 4.74 8.88 17.52
C ALA A 47 3.73 9.36 16.45
N LEU A 48 2.57 9.89 16.88
CA LEU A 48 1.58 10.45 15.96
C LEU A 48 2.08 11.77 15.35
N GLU A 49 2.72 12.62 16.14
CA GLU A 49 3.28 13.88 15.66
C GLU A 49 4.47 13.63 14.71
N ASP A 50 5.37 12.72 15.07
CA ASP A 50 6.47 12.29 14.21
C ASP A 50 5.95 11.77 12.86
N GLU A 51 4.83 11.01 12.90
CA GLU A 51 4.19 10.51 11.69
C GLU A 51 3.56 11.61 10.84
N ARG A 52 2.96 12.64 11.44
CA ARG A 52 2.45 13.81 10.71
C ARG A 52 3.59 14.52 9.97
N VAL A 53 4.70 14.77 10.67
CA VAL A 53 5.89 15.38 10.07
C VAL A 53 6.43 14.51 8.93
N ARG A 54 6.49 13.19 9.13
CA ARG A 54 6.93 12.25 8.09
C ARG A 54 5.99 12.27 6.87
N THR A 55 4.68 12.18 7.10
CA THR A 55 3.68 12.20 6.02
C THR A 55 3.74 13.52 5.25
N GLU A 56 3.90 14.65 5.96
CA GLU A 56 4.06 15.95 5.32
C GLU A 56 5.32 16.00 4.45
N SER A 57 6.43 15.44 4.90
CA SER A 57 7.65 15.34 4.10
C SER A 57 7.49 14.51 2.82
N MET A 58 6.57 13.54 2.81
CA MET A 58 6.24 12.73 1.63
C MET A 58 5.34 13.45 0.62
N LYS A 59 4.79 14.63 0.95
CA LYS A 59 3.97 15.43 0.03
C LYS A 59 4.79 16.40 -0.83
N LYS A 60 6.11 16.32 -0.79
CA LYS A 60 6.99 17.24 -1.53
C LYS A 60 6.60 17.40 -3.01
N TYR A 61 6.36 16.30 -3.71
CA TYR A 61 6.00 16.33 -5.13
C TYR A 61 4.55 16.79 -5.32
N GLU A 62 3.66 16.39 -4.44
CA GLU A 62 2.28 16.86 -4.45
C GLU A 62 2.22 18.38 -4.29
N HIS A 63 2.97 18.99 -3.37
CA HIS A 63 3.07 20.45 -3.21
C HIS A 63 3.75 21.15 -4.40
N GLU A 64 4.81 20.55 -4.94
CA GLU A 64 5.53 21.12 -6.08
C GLU A 64 4.63 21.29 -7.31
N TYR A 65 3.70 20.34 -7.52
CA TYR A 65 2.86 20.29 -8.71
C TYR A 65 1.37 20.56 -8.45
N GLU A 66 0.95 20.89 -7.22
CA GLU A 66 -0.47 21.10 -6.88
C GLU A 66 -1.19 22.16 -7.71
N HIS A 67 -0.43 23.13 -8.25
CA HIS A 67 -0.94 24.19 -9.11
C HIS A 67 -1.48 23.68 -10.46
N LEU A 68 -1.11 22.46 -10.88
CA LEU A 68 -1.58 21.83 -12.12
C LEU A 68 -2.99 21.24 -11.99
N GLY A 69 -3.49 20.97 -10.78
CA GLY A 69 -4.78 20.35 -10.55
C GLY A 69 -4.67 18.96 -9.90
N TYR A 70 -5.32 17.95 -10.47
CA TYR A 70 -5.27 16.59 -9.95
C TYR A 70 -3.97 15.88 -10.31
N LEU A 71 -3.28 15.40 -9.29
CA LEU A 71 -2.06 14.59 -9.41
C LEU A 71 -2.41 13.12 -9.16
N CYS A 72 -1.83 12.23 -9.94
CA CYS A 72 -2.10 10.81 -9.84
C CYS A 72 -0.81 10.05 -9.52
N GLY A 73 -0.77 9.35 -8.38
CA GLY A 73 0.30 8.41 -8.06
C GLY A 73 0.08 7.06 -8.75
N ILE A 74 1.14 6.46 -9.29
CA ILE A 74 1.08 5.16 -9.97
C ILE A 74 2.19 4.26 -9.44
N ASP A 75 1.83 3.02 -9.11
CA ASP A 75 2.76 1.94 -8.74
C ASP A 75 2.23 0.59 -9.23
N GLU A 76 3.12 -0.40 -9.28
CA GLU A 76 2.79 -1.76 -9.66
C GLU A 76 3.28 -2.81 -8.65
N VAL A 77 2.68 -3.98 -8.69
CA VAL A 77 3.07 -5.16 -7.93
C VAL A 77 3.02 -6.41 -8.78
N GLY A 78 3.87 -7.37 -8.46
CA GLY A 78 3.79 -8.68 -9.11
C GLY A 78 4.65 -8.81 -10.36
N ARG A 79 5.73 -8.06 -10.52
CA ARG A 79 6.68 -8.21 -11.63
C ARG A 79 7.54 -9.48 -11.50
N GLY A 80 8.03 -9.78 -10.30
CA GLY A 80 8.95 -10.88 -10.05
C GLY A 80 8.37 -12.28 -9.73
N PRO A 81 7.08 -12.46 -9.38
CA PRO A 81 6.52 -13.78 -9.13
C PRO A 81 6.54 -14.72 -10.33
N LEU A 82 6.60 -16.04 -10.05
CA LEU A 82 6.51 -17.12 -11.03
C LEU A 82 5.06 -17.36 -11.51
N ALA A 83 4.08 -16.90 -10.72
CA ALA A 83 2.66 -17.11 -10.99
C ALA A 83 1.83 -15.87 -10.66
N GLY A 84 0.67 -15.76 -11.30
CA GLY A 84 -0.29 -14.68 -11.10
C GLY A 84 0.00 -13.43 -11.95
N PRO A 85 -0.96 -12.48 -11.98
CA PRO A 85 -0.88 -11.28 -12.81
C PRO A 85 0.14 -10.27 -12.25
N VAL A 86 0.54 -9.32 -13.12
CA VAL A 86 1.04 -8.02 -12.69
C VAL A 86 -0.17 -7.10 -12.51
N VAL A 87 -0.19 -6.33 -11.42
CA VAL A 87 -1.27 -5.39 -11.09
C VAL A 87 -0.68 -4.01 -10.89
N ALA A 88 -1.25 -3.01 -11.55
CA ALA A 88 -0.92 -1.60 -11.36
C ALA A 88 -2.12 -0.85 -10.79
N CYS A 89 -1.84 0.19 -10.02
CA CYS A 89 -2.86 1.08 -9.49
C CYS A 89 -2.51 2.53 -9.77
N ALA A 90 -3.54 3.32 -10.07
CA ALA A 90 -3.50 4.76 -10.22
C ALA A 90 -4.41 5.38 -9.15
N VAL A 91 -3.89 6.29 -8.33
CA VAL A 91 -4.64 6.91 -7.23
C VAL A 91 -4.52 8.42 -7.30
N ILE A 92 -5.66 9.11 -7.27
CA ILE A 92 -5.76 10.55 -7.08
C ILE A 92 -6.24 10.79 -5.65
N LEU A 93 -5.38 11.37 -4.82
CA LEU A 93 -5.75 11.80 -3.47
C LEU A 93 -6.28 13.24 -3.47
N PRO A 94 -7.12 13.64 -2.50
CA PRO A 94 -7.47 15.06 -2.32
C PRO A 94 -6.24 15.88 -1.93
N LYS A 95 -6.23 17.20 -2.25
CA LYS A 95 -5.10 18.09 -1.96
C LYS A 95 -4.78 18.19 -0.46
N ASP A 96 -5.79 18.15 0.36
CA ASP A 96 -5.72 18.17 1.82
C ASP A 96 -5.63 16.77 2.45
N CYS A 97 -5.10 15.81 1.71
CA CYS A 97 -4.96 14.43 2.18
C CYS A 97 -4.21 14.36 3.50
N ASP A 98 -4.86 13.78 4.52
CA ASP A 98 -4.33 13.58 5.87
C ASP A 98 -4.22 12.09 6.25
N ILE A 99 -4.15 11.20 5.26
CA ILE A 99 -3.99 9.76 5.49
C ILE A 99 -2.59 9.52 6.04
N LEU A 100 -2.51 9.18 7.32
CA LEU A 100 -1.27 8.85 8.00
C LEU A 100 -0.85 7.39 7.73
N TRP A 101 0.44 7.11 7.93
CA TRP A 101 1.05 5.78 7.81
C TRP A 101 1.16 5.26 6.36
N LEU A 102 0.87 6.08 5.35
CA LEU A 102 1.22 5.75 3.96
C LEU A 102 2.73 5.53 3.85
N ASN A 103 3.15 4.42 3.25
CA ASN A 103 4.57 4.06 3.07
C ASN A 103 4.68 2.99 1.98
N ASP A 104 5.90 2.67 1.57
CA ASP A 104 6.22 1.47 0.80
C ASP A 104 5.46 0.26 1.37
N SER A 105 4.61 -0.35 0.55
CA SER A 105 3.71 -1.43 0.97
C SER A 105 4.44 -2.64 1.57
N LYS A 106 5.72 -2.84 1.22
CA LYS A 106 6.57 -3.93 1.75
C LYS A 106 7.03 -3.68 3.19
N LYS A 107 7.03 -2.41 3.65
CA LYS A 107 7.38 -2.03 5.03
C LYS A 107 6.19 -2.11 5.98
N LEU A 108 4.98 -2.25 5.47
CA LEU A 108 3.77 -2.34 6.26
C LEU A 108 3.42 -3.80 6.59
N THR A 109 2.83 -4.03 7.77
CA THR A 109 2.22 -5.33 8.08
C THR A 109 1.00 -5.56 7.20
N ALA A 110 0.63 -6.83 6.97
CA ALA A 110 -0.57 -7.16 6.18
C ALA A 110 -1.83 -6.48 6.76
N LYS A 111 -2.02 -6.54 8.08
CA LYS A 111 -3.12 -5.86 8.76
C LYS A 111 -3.15 -4.36 8.50
N LYS A 112 -1.99 -3.68 8.56
CA LYS A 112 -1.92 -2.24 8.33
C LYS A 112 -2.18 -1.87 6.88
N ARG A 113 -1.76 -2.71 5.92
CA ARG A 113 -2.10 -2.53 4.50
C ARG A 113 -3.61 -2.63 4.25
N GLU A 114 -4.28 -3.62 4.84
CA GLU A 114 -5.73 -3.78 4.72
C GLU A 114 -6.48 -2.57 5.31
N GLU A 115 -6.10 -2.10 6.51
CA GLU A 115 -6.67 -0.90 7.11
C GLU A 115 -6.50 0.34 6.20
N LEU A 116 -5.30 0.53 5.64
CA LEU A 116 -5.01 1.66 4.76
C LEU A 116 -5.70 1.52 3.40
N TYR A 117 -5.86 0.31 2.88
CA TYR A 117 -6.58 0.05 1.65
C TYR A 117 -8.02 0.59 1.73
N ASP A 118 -8.74 0.26 2.80
CA ASP A 118 -10.12 0.73 2.99
C ASP A 118 -10.16 2.27 3.13
N VAL A 119 -9.26 2.85 3.90
CA VAL A 119 -9.15 4.31 4.07
C VAL A 119 -8.82 5.02 2.74
N ILE A 120 -7.92 4.45 1.93
CA ILE A 120 -7.57 5.02 0.62
C ILE A 120 -8.78 4.99 -0.31
N LEU A 121 -9.50 3.86 -0.40
CA LEU A 121 -10.68 3.75 -1.26
C LEU A 121 -11.82 4.68 -0.84
N GLU A 122 -12.00 4.91 0.46
CA GLU A 122 -13.00 5.84 0.99
C GLU A 122 -12.67 7.31 0.69
N ARG A 123 -11.37 7.68 0.74
CA ARG A 123 -10.94 9.09 0.70
C ARG A 123 -10.40 9.55 -0.66
N ALA A 124 -9.97 8.63 -1.51
CA ALA A 124 -9.43 8.98 -2.82
C ALA A 124 -10.49 9.65 -3.70
N VAL A 125 -10.07 10.66 -4.44
CA VAL A 125 -10.91 11.29 -5.49
C VAL A 125 -11.21 10.30 -6.60
N SER A 126 -10.21 9.48 -6.96
CA SER A 126 -10.36 8.42 -7.95
C SER A 126 -9.31 7.34 -7.77
N VAL A 127 -9.70 6.10 -8.03
CA VAL A 127 -8.81 4.92 -8.04
C VAL A 127 -9.07 4.13 -9.31
N GLY A 128 -8.01 3.83 -10.04
CA GLY A 128 -8.04 2.94 -11.20
C GLY A 128 -7.09 1.76 -11.00
N ILE A 129 -7.53 0.55 -11.31
CA ILE A 129 -6.73 -0.66 -11.21
C ILE A 129 -6.63 -1.31 -12.58
N GLY A 130 -5.41 -1.62 -13.02
CA GLY A 130 -5.14 -2.33 -14.24
C GLY A 130 -4.32 -3.60 -13.98
N MET A 131 -4.42 -4.57 -14.87
CA MET A 131 -3.71 -5.83 -14.72
C MET A 131 -3.39 -6.46 -16.07
N ALA A 132 -2.31 -7.25 -16.11
CA ALA A 132 -2.03 -8.14 -17.22
C ALA A 132 -1.86 -9.58 -16.72
N SER A 133 -2.48 -10.52 -17.42
CA SER A 133 -2.50 -11.94 -17.05
C SER A 133 -1.13 -12.58 -17.22
N PRO A 134 -0.91 -13.77 -16.64
CA PRO A 134 0.29 -14.58 -16.90
C PRO A 134 0.54 -14.85 -18.38
N GLU A 135 -0.50 -15.18 -19.14
CA GLU A 135 -0.42 -15.42 -20.59
C GLU A 135 0.05 -14.14 -21.30
N ARG A 136 -0.51 -12.99 -20.93
CA ARG A 136 -0.13 -11.71 -21.54
C ARG A 136 1.32 -11.33 -21.20
N ILE A 137 1.79 -11.66 -19.99
CA ILE A 137 3.19 -11.49 -19.59
C ILE A 137 4.11 -12.34 -20.48
N ASP A 138 3.72 -13.59 -20.74
CA ASP A 138 4.49 -14.51 -21.60
C ASP A 138 4.52 -14.05 -23.08
N GLU A 139 3.45 -13.41 -23.56
CA GLU A 139 3.35 -12.90 -24.94
C GLU A 139 4.24 -11.66 -25.18
N ILE A 140 4.20 -10.68 -24.28
CA ILE A 140 4.77 -9.34 -24.52
C ILE A 140 5.91 -8.97 -23.57
N ASN A 141 6.35 -9.87 -22.72
CA ASN A 141 7.25 -9.72 -21.57
C ASN A 141 6.72 -8.87 -20.43
N ILE A 142 7.36 -9.01 -19.26
CA ILE A 142 6.90 -8.35 -18.01
C ILE A 142 6.94 -6.84 -18.07
N LEU A 143 7.88 -6.23 -18.77
CA LEU A 143 7.99 -4.79 -18.88
C LEU A 143 6.80 -4.20 -19.63
N GLN A 144 6.51 -4.75 -20.81
CA GLN A 144 5.37 -4.29 -21.63
C GLN A 144 4.03 -4.60 -20.95
N ALA A 145 3.90 -5.75 -20.30
CA ALA A 145 2.72 -6.11 -19.53
C ALA A 145 2.51 -5.14 -18.33
N THR A 146 3.58 -4.70 -17.68
CA THR A 146 3.52 -3.68 -16.62
C THR A 146 3.01 -2.35 -17.19
N TYR A 147 3.54 -1.89 -18.30
CA TYR A 147 3.06 -0.66 -18.94
C TYR A 147 1.60 -0.76 -19.39
N GLU A 148 1.19 -1.92 -19.92
CA GLU A 148 -0.21 -2.16 -20.27
C GLU A 148 -1.12 -2.08 -19.04
N ALA A 149 -0.75 -2.70 -17.92
CA ALA A 149 -1.48 -2.61 -16.66
C ALA A 149 -1.55 -1.16 -16.14
N MET A 150 -0.45 -0.39 -16.23
CA MET A 150 -0.44 1.02 -15.83
C MET A 150 -1.35 1.87 -16.71
N ARG A 151 -1.34 1.69 -18.05
CA ARG A 151 -2.26 2.39 -18.96
C ARG A 151 -3.73 2.08 -18.66
N GLN A 152 -4.03 0.80 -18.38
CA GLN A 152 -5.38 0.39 -17.96
C GLN A 152 -5.77 1.06 -16.65
N ALA A 153 -4.86 1.14 -15.66
CA ALA A 153 -5.14 1.81 -14.39
C ALA A 153 -5.50 3.28 -14.62
N VAL A 154 -4.72 4.01 -15.41
CA VAL A 154 -4.99 5.43 -15.74
C VAL A 154 -6.30 5.59 -16.49
N SER A 155 -6.60 4.72 -17.45
CA SER A 155 -7.84 4.79 -18.25
C SER A 155 -9.13 4.51 -17.44
N ARG A 156 -9.01 3.85 -16.29
CA ARG A 156 -10.13 3.52 -15.39
C ARG A 156 -10.39 4.56 -14.31
N LEU A 157 -9.60 5.63 -14.27
CA LEU A 157 -9.86 6.75 -13.39
C LEU A 157 -11.17 7.44 -13.79
N SER A 158 -12.03 7.74 -12.82
CA SER A 158 -13.28 8.50 -13.02
C SER A 158 -13.04 10.01 -13.20
N VAL A 159 -11.84 10.48 -12.80
CA VAL A 159 -11.38 11.86 -12.94
C VAL A 159 -10.05 11.85 -13.68
N GLN A 160 -9.90 12.73 -14.68
CA GLN A 160 -8.65 12.81 -15.44
C GLN A 160 -7.61 13.62 -14.67
N PRO A 161 -6.41 13.07 -14.41
CA PRO A 161 -5.32 13.81 -13.79
C PRO A 161 -4.64 14.74 -14.80
N GLN A 162 -3.96 15.78 -14.29
CA GLN A 162 -3.13 16.69 -15.07
C GLN A 162 -1.65 16.29 -15.07
N LEU A 163 -1.23 15.47 -14.10
CA LEU A 163 0.14 14.98 -13.98
C LEU A 163 0.14 13.58 -13.36
N LEU A 164 1.04 12.72 -13.83
CA LEU A 164 1.29 11.42 -13.25
C LEU A 164 2.63 11.45 -12.48
N LEU A 165 2.58 10.96 -11.24
CA LEU A 165 3.74 10.68 -10.38
C LEU A 165 3.96 9.16 -10.39
N ASN A 166 5.01 8.68 -11.05
CA ASN A 166 5.21 7.25 -11.27
C ASN A 166 6.37 6.72 -10.43
N ASP A 167 6.27 5.51 -9.87
CA ASP A 167 7.44 4.87 -9.28
C ASP A 167 8.44 4.46 -10.37
N ALA A 168 9.55 5.18 -10.44
CA ALA A 168 10.75 4.96 -11.23
C ALA A 168 10.61 4.86 -12.77
N VAL A 169 9.41 4.92 -13.35
CA VAL A 169 9.21 4.71 -14.80
C VAL A 169 8.45 5.85 -15.48
N THR A 170 8.68 6.03 -16.78
CA THR A 170 7.78 6.79 -17.66
C THR A 170 6.97 5.79 -18.47
N ILE A 171 5.64 5.92 -18.44
CA ILE A 171 4.70 5.00 -19.07
C ILE A 171 4.56 5.41 -20.55
N PRO A 172 4.94 4.54 -21.51
CA PRO A 172 4.78 4.85 -22.93
C PRO A 172 3.30 5.03 -23.33
N GLU A 173 3.05 5.76 -24.41
CA GLU A 173 1.71 5.94 -25.02
C GLU A 173 0.70 6.73 -24.15
N ILE A 174 1.13 7.31 -23.03
CA ILE A 174 0.33 8.28 -22.26
C ILE A 174 0.81 9.68 -22.59
N GLN A 175 -0.10 10.54 -23.07
CA GLN A 175 0.21 11.92 -23.47
C GLN A 175 0.21 12.92 -22.31
N LEU A 176 -0.15 12.46 -21.09
CA LEU A 176 -0.11 13.30 -19.90
C LEU A 176 1.35 13.57 -19.46
N PRO A 177 1.64 14.73 -18.87
CA PRO A 177 2.91 14.98 -18.21
C PRO A 177 3.19 13.91 -17.15
N GLN A 178 4.44 13.47 -17.02
CA GLN A 178 4.86 12.40 -16.12
C GLN A 178 6.14 12.78 -15.38
N VAL A 179 6.20 12.48 -14.09
CA VAL A 179 7.39 12.63 -13.24
C VAL A 179 7.78 11.27 -12.69
N PRO A 180 8.83 10.63 -13.21
CA PRO A 180 9.34 9.37 -12.64
C PRO A 180 10.13 9.66 -11.37
N ILE A 181 9.77 9.02 -10.27
CA ILE A 181 10.36 9.21 -8.94
C ILE A 181 10.97 7.91 -8.45
N ILE A 182 12.29 7.84 -8.39
CA ILE A 182 12.99 6.64 -7.88
C ILE A 182 12.65 6.44 -6.40
N LYS A 183 12.12 5.26 -6.06
CA LYS A 183 11.53 4.92 -4.74
C LYS A 183 10.39 5.87 -4.41
N GLY A 184 9.48 6.07 -5.35
CA GLY A 184 8.37 7.00 -5.24
C GLY A 184 7.41 6.60 -4.13
N ASP A 185 7.21 5.30 -3.90
CA ASP A 185 6.43 4.71 -2.82
C ASP A 185 6.87 5.13 -1.40
N ALA A 186 8.12 5.57 -1.25
CA ALA A 186 8.67 6.13 0.00
C ALA A 186 8.74 7.67 0.02
N LYS A 187 8.39 8.37 -1.09
CA LYS A 187 8.62 9.81 -1.28
C LYS A 187 7.39 10.61 -1.70
N SER A 188 6.33 9.94 -2.12
CA SER A 188 5.06 10.53 -2.55
C SER A 188 3.91 9.81 -1.88
N VAL A 189 2.99 10.53 -1.26
CA VAL A 189 1.81 9.94 -0.62
C VAL A 189 0.89 9.30 -1.65
N SER A 190 0.80 9.87 -2.85
CA SER A 190 -0.03 9.35 -3.95
C SER A 190 0.51 8.02 -4.49
N ILE A 191 1.84 7.92 -4.68
CA ILE A 191 2.49 6.66 -5.10
C ILE A 191 2.40 5.61 -4.00
N ALA A 192 2.61 5.99 -2.73
CA ALA A 192 2.45 5.08 -1.59
C ALA A 192 1.03 4.52 -1.49
N ALA A 193 0.01 5.35 -1.73
CA ALA A 193 -1.38 4.91 -1.79
C ALA A 193 -1.60 3.91 -2.94
N ALA A 194 -1.08 4.20 -4.14
CA ALA A 194 -1.14 3.29 -5.29
C ALA A 194 -0.46 1.95 -5.00
N SER A 195 0.73 1.97 -4.37
CA SER A 195 1.48 0.78 -3.93
C SER A 195 0.65 -0.11 -3.00
N ILE A 196 0.00 0.48 -2.00
CA ILE A 196 -0.83 -0.25 -1.04
C ILE A 196 -2.04 -0.88 -1.74
N VAL A 197 -2.77 -0.11 -2.57
CA VAL A 197 -3.96 -0.61 -3.27
C VAL A 197 -3.58 -1.72 -4.25
N ALA A 198 -2.54 -1.55 -5.04
CA ALA A 198 -2.06 -2.59 -5.94
C ALA A 198 -1.67 -3.87 -5.17
N LYS A 199 -0.94 -3.71 -4.05
CA LYS A 199 -0.46 -4.84 -3.23
C LYS A 199 -1.61 -5.63 -2.61
N VAL A 200 -2.57 -4.96 -1.96
CA VAL A 200 -3.72 -5.62 -1.33
C VAL A 200 -4.58 -6.30 -2.39
N THR A 201 -4.86 -5.62 -3.50
CA THR A 201 -5.64 -6.19 -4.60
C THR A 201 -5.02 -7.49 -5.11
N ARG A 202 -3.70 -7.47 -5.39
CA ARG A 202 -3.02 -8.66 -5.90
C ARG A 202 -2.93 -9.77 -4.85
N ASP A 203 -2.64 -9.44 -3.59
CA ASP A 203 -2.54 -10.43 -2.52
C ASP A 203 -3.87 -11.17 -2.31
N ARG A 204 -5.00 -10.46 -2.33
CA ARG A 204 -6.34 -11.04 -2.28
C ARG A 204 -6.62 -11.97 -3.48
N MET A 205 -6.21 -11.57 -4.70
CA MET A 205 -6.32 -12.44 -5.87
C MET A 205 -5.52 -13.74 -5.69
N MET A 206 -4.30 -13.67 -5.16
CA MET A 206 -3.47 -14.85 -4.92
C MET A 206 -4.05 -15.77 -3.83
N GLU A 207 -4.76 -15.20 -2.84
CA GLU A 207 -5.51 -15.98 -1.84
C GLU A 207 -6.72 -16.70 -2.45
N GLU A 208 -7.42 -16.06 -3.39
CA GLU A 208 -8.49 -16.75 -4.14
C GLU A 208 -7.94 -17.87 -5.04
N TYR A 209 -6.80 -17.67 -5.69
CA TYR A 209 -6.15 -18.74 -6.45
C TYR A 209 -5.71 -19.91 -5.55
N ASP A 210 -5.29 -19.66 -4.32
CA ASP A 210 -4.91 -20.72 -3.37
C ASP A 210 -6.07 -21.65 -3.02
N LYS A 211 -7.31 -21.13 -2.98
CA LYS A 211 -8.51 -21.95 -2.71
C LYS A 211 -8.78 -23.01 -3.78
N VAL A 212 -8.38 -22.75 -5.02
CA VAL A 212 -8.59 -23.64 -6.17
C VAL A 212 -7.32 -24.40 -6.59
N LEU A 213 -6.15 -23.96 -6.14
CA LEU A 213 -4.83 -24.50 -6.42
C LEU A 213 -3.99 -24.57 -5.13
N PRO A 214 -4.49 -25.26 -4.09
CA PRO A 214 -3.87 -25.22 -2.75
C PRO A 214 -2.47 -25.84 -2.69
N GLU A 215 -2.14 -26.72 -3.66
CA GLU A 215 -0.85 -27.43 -3.73
C GLU A 215 0.35 -26.48 -3.92
N TYR A 216 0.14 -25.25 -4.44
CA TYR A 216 1.21 -24.27 -4.68
C TYR A 216 1.43 -23.30 -3.53
N GLY A 217 0.50 -23.20 -2.57
CA GLY A 217 0.61 -22.32 -1.39
C GLY A 217 0.59 -20.84 -1.72
N PHE A 218 -0.21 -20.40 -2.70
CA PHE A 218 -0.28 -19.01 -3.17
C PHE A 218 -0.76 -18.03 -2.10
N ALA A 219 -1.55 -18.46 -1.13
CA ALA A 219 -1.94 -17.63 0.01
C ALA A 219 -0.73 -17.19 0.85
N SER A 220 0.32 -18.01 0.92
CA SER A 220 1.54 -17.69 1.64
C SER A 220 2.56 -16.98 0.76
N ASN A 221 2.94 -17.59 -0.37
CA ASN A 221 4.04 -17.13 -1.21
C ASN A 221 3.65 -16.04 -2.22
N LYS A 222 2.35 -15.77 -2.42
CA LYS A 222 1.82 -14.79 -3.38
C LYS A 222 2.36 -14.97 -4.81
N GLY A 223 2.71 -16.22 -5.17
CA GLY A 223 3.28 -16.59 -6.46
C GLY A 223 4.79 -16.39 -6.59
N TYR A 224 5.48 -15.89 -5.55
CA TYR A 224 6.94 -15.79 -5.56
C TYR A 224 7.60 -17.16 -5.44
N GLY A 225 8.81 -17.30 -6.00
CA GLY A 225 9.59 -18.53 -6.04
C GLY A 225 10.20 -18.91 -4.69
N SER A 226 9.38 -19.13 -3.67
CA SER A 226 9.82 -19.72 -2.42
C SER A 226 10.21 -21.18 -2.62
N ALA A 227 11.04 -21.73 -1.73
CA ALA A 227 11.44 -23.14 -1.82
C ALA A 227 10.22 -24.08 -1.91
N ALA A 228 9.19 -23.84 -1.09
CA ALA A 228 7.96 -24.64 -1.10
C ALA A 228 7.20 -24.51 -2.44
N HIS A 229 7.15 -23.31 -3.04
CA HIS A 229 6.50 -23.11 -4.34
C HIS A 229 7.26 -23.83 -5.47
N ILE A 230 8.60 -23.74 -5.46
CA ILE A 230 9.44 -24.44 -6.44
C ILE A 230 9.30 -25.97 -6.32
N GLU A 231 9.27 -26.51 -5.10
CA GLU A 231 9.03 -27.94 -4.87
C GLU A 231 7.64 -28.38 -5.34
N ALA A 232 6.60 -27.57 -5.07
CA ALA A 232 5.26 -27.83 -5.58
C ALA A 232 5.23 -27.82 -7.11
N LEU A 233 5.91 -26.86 -7.75
CA LEU A 233 6.02 -26.77 -9.20
C LEU A 233 6.70 -27.99 -9.81
N LYS A 234 7.79 -28.49 -9.22
CA LYS A 234 8.46 -29.72 -9.66
C LYS A 234 7.57 -30.96 -9.50
N LYS A 235 6.78 -31.01 -8.43
CA LYS A 235 5.94 -32.16 -8.11
C LYS A 235 4.66 -32.24 -8.94
N TYR A 236 3.98 -31.11 -9.11
CA TYR A 236 2.66 -31.06 -9.73
C TYR A 236 2.65 -30.48 -11.15
N GLY A 237 3.81 -29.95 -11.61
CA GLY A 237 3.90 -29.23 -12.87
C GLY A 237 3.36 -27.80 -12.78
N PRO A 238 3.34 -27.07 -13.89
CA PRO A 238 2.81 -25.70 -13.93
C PRO A 238 1.27 -25.68 -13.93
N SER A 239 0.69 -24.82 -13.11
CA SER A 239 -0.75 -24.51 -13.16
C SER A 239 -1.05 -23.49 -14.27
N PRO A 240 -2.34 -23.26 -14.62
CA PRO A 240 -2.73 -22.26 -15.62
C PRO A 240 -2.28 -20.83 -15.32
N ILE A 241 -2.03 -20.48 -14.06
CA ILE A 241 -1.60 -19.13 -13.67
C ILE A 241 -0.08 -18.96 -13.56
N HIS A 242 0.71 -19.99 -13.87
CA HIS A 242 2.16 -19.86 -13.95
C HIS A 242 2.61 -19.17 -15.23
N ARG A 243 3.64 -18.32 -15.11
CA ARG A 243 4.27 -17.64 -16.23
C ARG A 243 5.30 -18.58 -16.85
N LYS A 244 4.99 -19.13 -18.02
CA LYS A 244 5.82 -20.15 -18.68
C LYS A 244 7.25 -19.67 -18.90
N THR A 245 7.42 -18.39 -19.28
CA THR A 245 8.74 -17.79 -19.52
C THR A 245 9.57 -17.62 -18.24
N PHE A 246 8.93 -17.61 -17.04
CA PHE A 246 9.62 -17.44 -15.75
C PHE A 246 10.01 -18.77 -15.10
N ILE A 247 9.41 -19.88 -15.52
CA ILE A 247 9.58 -21.18 -14.85
C ILE A 247 10.46 -22.17 -15.63
N THR A 248 11.00 -21.80 -16.78
CA THR A 248 11.79 -22.67 -17.67
C THR A 248 13.00 -23.35 -17.01
N HIS A 249 13.48 -22.79 -15.89
CA HIS A 249 14.61 -23.38 -15.14
C HIS A 249 14.17 -24.34 -14.02
N PHE A 250 12.88 -24.48 -13.78
CA PHE A 250 12.33 -25.26 -12.67
C PHE A 250 11.57 -26.50 -13.14
N VAL A 251 11.14 -26.50 -14.41
CA VAL A 251 10.35 -27.57 -15.05
C VAL A 251 10.94 -27.97 -16.40
#